data_8fcc71103ac53450acfb582aac0e4188
#
_entry.id   8fcc71103ac53450acfb582aac0e4188
#
_cell.length_a   1.000
_cell.length_b   1.000
_cell.length_c   1.000
_cell.angle_alpha   90.00
_cell.angle_beta   90.00
_cell.angle_gamma   90.00
#
_symmetry.space_group_name_H-M   'P 1'
#
loop_
_entity.id
_entity.type
_entity.pdbx_description
1 polymer ?
#
loop_
_entity_poly.entity_id
_entity_poly.type
_entity_poly.pdbx_seq_one_letter_code
_entity_poly.pdbx_strand_id
1 'polypeptide(L)'
;MGEAKQIVADIRKGLIKPIYFLFGEEPYYIDAIASYIEKNLLAEEEKGFNQMVLYGKEVSIDEIVGNAKRYPMMAEKQVVIVKEAQELSRTIEKLTAYADNPQPTTVLVICYKYKKLDKRKKLYKSVQKTGVLFESKKLYENQVSDWIRTNLQGKGYSISHKAAILLTEYLGTDLSRINNELEKLRLVLPEKSEITPTDIETHIGISKDYNNFELKKAIGERNVVKATRIINYFSQNPKDNPFLLTIALLNTFFTQLLQYHGLTDHSPKSVASALRVSPYFVGEFQTAAKNYPMKKVSGIVSHLREMDLKGKGVGANALSQGDLLKELLVKII
;
A
#
# COMPACT_ATOMS: atom_id res chain seq x y z
N MET A 1 0.03 -6.80 -10.11
CA MET A 1 -1.37 -7.29 -10.07
C MET A 1 -1.63 -8.46 -11.02
N GLY A 2 -1.25 -8.36 -12.30
CA GLY A 2 -1.47 -9.44 -13.28
C GLY A 2 -0.81 -10.76 -12.89
N GLU A 3 0.46 -10.73 -12.50
CA GLU A 3 1.22 -11.94 -12.15
C GLU A 3 0.66 -12.70 -10.93
N ALA A 4 0.26 -11.98 -9.86
CA ALA A 4 -0.37 -12.63 -8.70
C ALA A 4 -1.71 -13.30 -9.07
N LYS A 5 -2.52 -12.64 -9.89
CA LYS A 5 -3.77 -13.23 -10.40
C LYS A 5 -3.50 -14.44 -11.29
N GLN A 6 -2.44 -14.39 -12.11
CA GLN A 6 -2.04 -15.49 -12.98
C GLN A 6 -1.62 -16.72 -12.15
N ILE A 7 -0.79 -16.53 -11.11
CA ILE A 7 -0.39 -17.62 -10.19
C ILE A 7 -1.62 -18.32 -9.59
N VAL A 8 -2.58 -17.53 -9.08
CA VAL A 8 -3.83 -18.10 -8.53
C VAL A 8 -4.64 -18.81 -9.61
N ALA A 9 -4.71 -18.27 -10.82
CA ALA A 9 -5.42 -18.93 -11.93
C ALA A 9 -4.76 -20.25 -12.36
N ASP A 10 -3.43 -20.30 -12.36
CA ASP A 10 -2.67 -21.52 -12.67
C ASP A 10 -2.90 -22.60 -11.61
N ILE A 11 -2.89 -22.24 -10.33
CA ILE A 11 -3.21 -23.16 -9.23
C ILE A 11 -4.64 -23.71 -9.39
N ARG A 12 -5.62 -22.86 -9.74
CA ARG A 12 -7.01 -23.30 -10.01
C ARG A 12 -7.13 -24.31 -11.14
N LYS A 13 -6.25 -24.22 -12.13
CA LYS A 13 -6.19 -25.16 -13.26
C LYS A 13 -5.40 -26.44 -12.94
N GLY A 14 -4.94 -26.61 -11.70
CA GLY A 14 -4.10 -27.75 -11.31
C GLY A 14 -2.64 -27.63 -11.73
N LEU A 15 -2.20 -26.49 -12.26
CA LEU A 15 -0.80 -26.24 -12.63
C LEU A 15 0.02 -25.86 -11.37
N ILE A 16 0.18 -26.83 -10.48
CA ILE A 16 0.82 -26.63 -9.17
C ILE A 16 2.30 -26.90 -9.28
N LYS A 17 3.12 -26.00 -8.72
CA LYS A 17 4.58 -26.14 -8.63
C LYS A 17 5.00 -26.55 -7.22
N PRO A 18 6.14 -27.24 -7.07
CA PRO A 18 6.59 -27.71 -5.75
C PRO A 18 7.11 -26.60 -4.85
N ILE A 19 7.48 -25.43 -5.39
CA ILE A 19 7.96 -24.29 -4.60
C ILE A 19 7.29 -23.02 -5.10
N TYR A 20 6.78 -22.22 -4.15
CA TYR A 20 6.35 -20.82 -4.34
C TYR A 20 7.19 -19.94 -3.44
N PHE A 21 8.16 -19.22 -4.00
CA PHE A 21 8.98 -18.26 -3.27
C PHE A 21 8.44 -16.85 -3.54
N LEU A 22 7.67 -16.34 -2.58
CA LEU A 22 6.94 -15.07 -2.65
C LEU A 22 7.73 -14.03 -1.86
N PHE A 23 8.24 -12.99 -2.51
CA PHE A 23 9.11 -12.01 -1.87
C PHE A 23 8.84 -10.58 -2.35
N GLY A 24 9.30 -9.58 -1.59
CA GLY A 24 9.23 -8.18 -1.99
C GLY A 24 8.67 -7.24 -0.94
N GLU A 25 8.52 -5.99 -1.33
CA GLU A 25 8.19 -4.88 -0.43
C GLU A 25 6.70 -4.77 -0.10
N GLU A 26 5.81 -5.35 -0.94
CA GLU A 26 4.37 -5.32 -0.76
C GLU A 26 3.85 -6.67 -0.21
N PRO A 27 3.47 -6.74 1.07
CA PRO A 27 3.04 -7.98 1.70
C PRO A 27 1.68 -8.48 1.21
N TYR A 28 0.79 -7.59 0.77
CA TYR A 28 -0.59 -7.93 0.40
C TYR A 28 -0.70 -9.09 -0.59
N TYR A 29 0.08 -9.06 -1.67
CA TYR A 29 0.01 -10.12 -2.68
C TYR A 29 0.67 -11.41 -2.23
N ILE A 30 1.73 -11.32 -1.39
CA ILE A 30 2.38 -12.49 -0.77
C ILE A 30 1.36 -13.22 0.09
N ASP A 31 0.67 -12.48 0.97
CA ASP A 31 -0.35 -13.05 1.85
C ASP A 31 -1.57 -13.56 1.07
N ALA A 32 -1.99 -12.87 0.01
CA ALA A 32 -3.12 -13.29 -0.82
C ALA A 32 -2.86 -14.64 -1.52
N ILE A 33 -1.66 -14.83 -2.10
CA ILE A 33 -1.29 -16.10 -2.75
C ILE A 33 -1.15 -17.20 -1.71
N ALA A 34 -0.44 -16.95 -0.61
CA ALA A 34 -0.25 -17.93 0.46
C ALA A 34 -1.58 -18.37 1.07
N SER A 35 -2.47 -17.41 1.39
CA SER A 35 -3.81 -17.71 1.91
C SER A 35 -4.69 -18.46 0.92
N TYR A 36 -4.53 -18.18 -0.39
CA TYR A 36 -5.24 -18.92 -1.41
C TYR A 36 -4.80 -20.40 -1.42
N ILE A 37 -3.49 -20.65 -1.37
CA ILE A 37 -2.93 -22.02 -1.29
C ILE A 37 -3.40 -22.71 0.00
N GLU A 38 -3.29 -22.04 1.14
CA GLU A 38 -3.68 -22.52 2.47
C GLU A 38 -5.14 -22.99 2.51
N LYS A 39 -6.03 -22.25 1.83
CA LYS A 39 -7.47 -22.52 1.88
C LYS A 39 -7.96 -23.52 0.83
N ASN A 40 -7.31 -23.59 -0.32
CA ASN A 40 -7.92 -24.23 -1.51
C ASN A 40 -7.10 -25.38 -2.11
N LEU A 41 -5.87 -25.64 -1.64
CA LEU A 41 -5.02 -26.65 -2.29
C LEU A 41 -5.34 -28.06 -1.81
N LEU A 42 -5.72 -28.23 -0.55
CA LEU A 42 -6.10 -29.49 0.05
C LEU A 42 -7.58 -29.47 0.43
N ALA A 43 -8.22 -30.64 0.38
CA ALA A 43 -9.54 -30.82 0.96
C ALA A 43 -9.49 -30.60 2.48
N GLU A 44 -10.62 -30.24 3.10
CA GLU A 44 -10.64 -29.88 4.52
C GLU A 44 -10.19 -31.04 5.41
N GLU A 45 -10.55 -32.28 5.02
CA GLU A 45 -10.22 -33.50 5.73
C GLU A 45 -8.73 -33.86 5.65
N GLU A 46 -8.03 -33.39 4.60
CA GLU A 46 -6.62 -33.67 4.39
C GLU A 46 -5.71 -32.68 5.15
N LYS A 47 -6.21 -31.47 5.46
CA LYS A 47 -5.41 -30.39 6.04
C LYS A 47 -4.78 -30.75 7.37
N GLY A 48 -5.51 -31.48 8.22
CA GLY A 48 -5.03 -31.84 9.56
C GLY A 48 -3.70 -32.60 9.57
N PHE A 49 -3.43 -33.42 8.56
CA PHE A 49 -2.21 -34.23 8.45
C PHE A 49 -1.22 -33.72 7.41
N ASN A 50 -1.69 -33.00 6.40
CA ASN A 50 -0.91 -32.65 5.23
C ASN A 50 -0.68 -31.13 5.06
N GLN A 51 -1.19 -30.30 5.97
CA GLN A 51 -0.94 -28.85 5.93
C GLN A 51 -0.21 -28.41 7.18
N MET A 52 0.89 -27.70 6.98
CA MET A 52 1.69 -27.13 8.07
C MET A 52 1.96 -25.66 7.81
N VAL A 53 1.69 -24.81 8.81
CA VAL A 53 2.02 -23.38 8.79
C VAL A 53 3.11 -23.14 9.84
N LEU A 54 4.26 -22.67 9.38
CA LEU A 54 5.45 -22.39 10.18
C LEU A 54 5.73 -20.89 10.20
N TYR A 55 6.35 -20.39 11.26
CA TYR A 55 6.78 -19.00 11.36
C TYR A 55 8.30 -18.91 11.39
N GLY A 56 8.88 -18.03 10.57
CA GLY A 56 10.31 -17.91 10.41
C GLY A 56 11.11 -17.63 11.69
N LYS A 57 10.48 -17.09 12.74
CA LYS A 57 11.10 -16.89 14.05
C LYS A 57 11.22 -18.17 14.88
N GLU A 58 10.41 -19.16 14.58
CA GLU A 58 10.22 -20.36 15.42
C GLU A 58 10.91 -21.59 14.82
N VAL A 59 11.39 -21.50 13.58
CA VAL A 59 11.93 -22.63 12.84
C VAL A 59 13.27 -22.35 12.19
N SER A 60 14.05 -23.38 11.97
CA SER A 60 15.27 -23.37 11.16
C SER A 60 14.99 -23.80 9.71
N ILE A 61 15.93 -23.51 8.80
CA ILE A 61 15.85 -24.02 7.41
C ILE A 61 15.90 -25.54 7.37
N ASP A 62 16.65 -26.17 8.27
CA ASP A 62 16.80 -27.62 8.32
C ASP A 62 15.47 -28.29 8.72
N GLU A 63 14.71 -27.70 9.66
CA GLU A 63 13.37 -28.15 10.03
C GLU A 63 12.36 -27.97 8.90
N ILE A 64 12.41 -26.83 8.19
CA ILE A 64 11.54 -26.57 7.02
C ILE A 64 11.80 -27.65 5.95
N VAL A 65 13.06 -27.89 5.64
CA VAL A 65 13.46 -28.90 4.65
C VAL A 65 13.08 -30.32 5.11
N GLY A 66 13.27 -30.62 6.39
CA GLY A 66 12.85 -31.91 6.99
C GLY A 66 11.35 -32.14 6.82
N ASN A 67 10.53 -31.14 7.11
CA ASN A 67 9.07 -31.23 6.91
C ASN A 67 8.70 -31.30 5.41
N ALA A 68 9.35 -30.52 4.57
CA ALA A 68 9.07 -30.50 3.13
C ALA A 68 9.46 -31.79 2.40
N LYS A 69 10.35 -32.62 2.97
CA LYS A 69 10.76 -33.92 2.42
C LYS A 69 9.86 -35.10 2.83
N ARG A 70 8.92 -34.87 3.74
CA ARG A 70 7.96 -35.91 4.14
C ARG A 70 7.01 -36.24 2.98
N TYR A 71 6.47 -37.43 3.02
CA TYR A 71 5.38 -37.83 2.11
C TYR A 71 4.02 -37.47 2.73
N PRO A 72 3.05 -37.08 1.90
CA PRO A 72 1.69 -36.85 2.38
C PRO A 72 1.07 -38.12 2.95
N MET A 73 0.18 -37.97 3.93
CA MET A 73 -0.58 -39.07 4.54
C MET A 73 -1.97 -39.11 3.91
N MET A 74 -2.26 -40.20 3.19
CA MET A 74 -3.57 -40.44 2.57
C MET A 74 -4.05 -39.31 1.64
N ALA A 75 -3.13 -38.57 1.04
CA ALA A 75 -3.38 -37.45 0.12
C ALA A 75 -2.33 -37.45 -1.00
N GLU A 76 -2.62 -36.80 -2.12
CA GLU A 76 -1.67 -36.64 -3.22
C GLU A 76 -0.55 -35.64 -2.91
N LYS A 77 -0.84 -34.62 -2.09
CA LYS A 77 0.08 -33.55 -1.77
C LYS A 77 0.05 -33.18 -0.30
N GLN A 78 1.17 -32.63 0.16
CA GLN A 78 1.26 -31.85 1.40
C GLN A 78 1.60 -30.39 1.10
N VAL A 79 1.24 -29.51 2.02
CA VAL A 79 1.47 -28.06 1.94
C VAL A 79 2.26 -27.61 3.15
N VAL A 80 3.42 -26.99 2.94
CA VAL A 80 4.23 -26.38 3.99
C VAL A 80 4.33 -24.88 3.70
N ILE A 81 3.75 -24.05 4.56
CA ILE A 81 3.75 -22.59 4.42
C ILE A 81 4.65 -21.98 5.49
N VAL A 82 5.65 -21.25 5.06
CA VAL A 82 6.56 -20.52 5.96
C VAL A 82 6.20 -19.04 5.93
N LYS A 83 5.47 -18.58 6.95
CA LYS A 83 5.12 -17.17 7.15
C LYS A 83 6.31 -16.45 7.80
N GLU A 84 6.46 -15.14 7.51
CA GLU A 84 7.54 -14.28 8.04
C GLU A 84 8.96 -14.84 7.79
N ALA A 85 9.17 -15.45 6.62
CA ALA A 85 10.45 -16.08 6.25
C ALA A 85 11.63 -15.09 6.16
N GLN A 86 11.41 -13.77 6.14
CA GLN A 86 12.46 -12.76 6.21
C GLN A 86 13.29 -12.82 7.50
N GLU A 87 12.77 -13.43 8.55
CA GLU A 87 13.52 -13.70 9.80
C GLU A 87 14.67 -14.69 9.56
N LEU A 88 14.52 -15.56 8.58
CA LEU A 88 15.54 -16.54 8.15
C LEU A 88 16.52 -15.98 7.11
N SER A 89 16.54 -14.66 6.88
CA SER A 89 17.32 -14.05 5.79
C SER A 89 18.82 -14.36 5.81
N ARG A 90 19.40 -14.61 6.98
CA ARG A 90 20.83 -14.99 7.12
C ARG A 90 21.12 -16.42 6.67
N THR A 91 20.14 -17.29 6.73
CA THR A 91 20.27 -18.73 6.46
C THR A 91 19.46 -19.19 5.24
N ILE A 92 18.67 -18.32 4.62
CA ILE A 92 17.72 -18.64 3.54
C ILE A 92 18.38 -19.36 2.36
N GLU A 93 19.67 -19.09 2.10
CA GLU A 93 20.44 -19.73 1.04
C GLU A 93 20.62 -21.25 1.24
N LYS A 94 20.48 -21.75 2.48
CA LYS A 94 20.51 -23.20 2.75
C LYS A 94 19.34 -23.95 2.09
N LEU A 95 18.24 -23.27 1.73
CA LEU A 95 17.15 -23.84 0.93
C LEU A 95 17.59 -24.29 -0.46
N THR A 96 18.74 -23.85 -0.96
CA THR A 96 19.20 -24.13 -2.32
C THR A 96 19.24 -25.62 -2.62
N ALA A 97 19.76 -26.44 -1.69
CA ALA A 97 19.84 -27.89 -1.89
C ALA A 97 18.46 -28.56 -2.06
N TYR A 98 17.47 -28.10 -1.33
CA TYR A 98 16.08 -28.54 -1.51
C TYR A 98 15.48 -28.01 -2.81
N ALA A 99 15.74 -26.74 -3.13
CA ALA A 99 15.22 -26.12 -4.34
C ALA A 99 15.79 -26.72 -5.64
N ASP A 100 16.98 -27.27 -5.61
CA ASP A 100 17.56 -27.97 -6.76
C ASP A 100 16.84 -29.29 -7.07
N ASN A 101 16.29 -29.97 -6.06
CA ASN A 101 15.54 -31.25 -6.19
C ASN A 101 14.38 -31.28 -5.16
N PRO A 102 13.31 -30.53 -5.39
CA PRO A 102 12.19 -30.46 -4.47
C PRO A 102 11.35 -31.74 -4.51
N GLN A 103 10.76 -32.08 -3.37
CA GLN A 103 9.83 -33.22 -3.28
C GLN A 103 8.58 -32.93 -4.15
N PRO A 104 8.26 -33.77 -5.15
CA PRO A 104 7.15 -33.49 -6.08
C PRO A 104 5.75 -33.49 -5.43
N THR A 105 5.60 -34.22 -4.32
CA THR A 105 4.35 -34.31 -3.56
C THR A 105 4.19 -33.20 -2.54
N THR A 106 5.17 -32.29 -2.41
CA THR A 106 5.14 -31.16 -1.48
C THR A 106 4.95 -29.84 -2.23
N VAL A 107 4.12 -28.98 -1.68
CA VAL A 107 4.02 -27.55 -2.06
C VAL A 107 4.60 -26.71 -0.93
N LEU A 108 5.83 -26.26 -1.12
CA LEU A 108 6.52 -25.39 -0.17
C LEU A 108 6.28 -23.91 -0.55
N VAL A 109 5.68 -23.14 0.36
CA VAL A 109 5.39 -21.71 0.17
C VAL A 109 6.25 -20.90 1.13
N ILE A 110 7.11 -20.05 0.59
CA ILE A 110 8.00 -19.17 1.37
C ILE A 110 7.50 -17.73 1.25
N CYS A 111 6.99 -17.17 2.35
CA CYS A 111 6.53 -15.78 2.44
C CYS A 111 7.66 -14.89 2.96
N TYR A 112 8.48 -14.35 2.05
CA TYR A 112 9.67 -13.55 2.35
C TYR A 112 9.38 -12.05 2.17
N LYS A 113 8.75 -11.46 3.18
CA LYS A 113 8.24 -10.08 3.14
C LYS A 113 9.33 -9.04 3.36
N TYR A 114 9.11 -7.82 2.83
CA TYR A 114 9.92 -6.61 3.04
C TYR A 114 11.38 -6.73 2.59
N LYS A 115 11.76 -7.82 1.96
CA LYS A 115 13.12 -8.08 1.49
C LYS A 115 13.13 -8.54 0.03
N LYS A 116 14.25 -8.30 -0.64
CA LYS A 116 14.51 -8.76 -2.00
C LYS A 116 15.35 -10.01 -1.98
N LEU A 117 15.07 -10.92 -2.88
CA LEU A 117 15.95 -12.07 -3.13
C LEU A 117 16.97 -11.68 -4.21
N ASP A 118 18.26 -11.85 -3.92
CA ASP A 118 19.32 -11.49 -4.87
C ASP A 118 19.30 -12.46 -6.06
N LYS A 119 19.04 -11.91 -7.25
CA LYS A 119 18.94 -12.67 -8.52
C LYS A 119 20.23 -13.38 -8.93
N ARG A 120 21.38 -12.97 -8.38
CA ARG A 120 22.69 -13.57 -8.64
C ARG A 120 22.91 -14.84 -7.83
N LYS A 121 22.19 -14.99 -6.72
CA LYS A 121 22.32 -16.10 -5.79
C LYS A 121 21.82 -17.42 -6.37
N LYS A 122 22.40 -18.53 -5.89
CA LYS A 122 22.07 -19.87 -6.37
C LYS A 122 20.62 -20.23 -6.06
N LEU A 123 20.12 -19.87 -4.89
CA LEU A 123 18.71 -20.10 -4.50
C LEU A 123 17.73 -19.52 -5.50
N TYR A 124 17.94 -18.26 -5.94
CA TYR A 124 17.07 -17.64 -6.96
C TYR A 124 17.02 -18.48 -8.24
N LYS A 125 18.20 -18.88 -8.75
CA LYS A 125 18.31 -19.67 -9.99
C LYS A 125 17.69 -21.06 -9.84
N SER A 126 17.83 -21.70 -8.68
CA SER A 126 17.25 -23.02 -8.40
C SER A 126 15.73 -22.95 -8.38
N VAL A 127 15.13 -22.00 -7.61
CA VAL A 127 13.68 -21.82 -7.56
C VAL A 127 13.12 -21.42 -8.92
N GLN A 128 13.83 -20.62 -9.70
CA GLN A 128 13.40 -20.22 -11.06
C GLN A 128 13.20 -21.43 -11.99
N LYS A 129 13.99 -22.49 -11.80
CA LYS A 129 13.89 -23.73 -12.61
C LYS A 129 12.77 -24.66 -12.14
N THR A 130 12.59 -24.79 -10.83
CA THR A 130 11.75 -25.81 -10.22
C THR A 130 10.43 -25.32 -9.69
N GLY A 131 10.28 -24.01 -9.47
CA GLY A 131 9.12 -23.43 -8.80
C GLY A 131 8.63 -22.13 -9.41
N VAL A 132 7.98 -21.33 -8.58
CA VAL A 132 7.48 -20.00 -8.89
C VAL A 132 8.26 -18.97 -8.04
N LEU A 133 8.84 -17.98 -8.70
CA LEU A 133 9.38 -16.77 -8.08
C LEU A 133 8.39 -15.63 -8.32
N PHE A 134 7.90 -15.03 -7.25
CA PHE A 134 7.00 -13.89 -7.33
C PHE A 134 7.58 -12.70 -6.57
N GLU A 135 7.91 -11.61 -7.28
CA GLU A 135 8.39 -10.36 -6.69
C GLU A 135 7.23 -9.37 -6.51
N SER A 136 6.80 -9.18 -5.26
CA SER A 136 5.74 -8.24 -4.91
C SER A 136 6.31 -6.84 -4.71
N LYS A 137 6.03 -5.94 -5.66
CA LYS A 137 6.54 -4.57 -5.65
C LYS A 137 5.53 -3.63 -5.01
N LYS A 138 6.02 -2.68 -4.21
CA LYS A 138 5.21 -1.62 -3.64
C LYS A 138 4.62 -0.75 -4.74
N LEU A 139 3.35 -0.39 -4.59
CA LEU A 139 2.70 0.57 -5.48
C LEU A 139 3.09 2.00 -5.09
N TYR A 140 3.22 2.85 -6.10
CA TYR A 140 3.28 4.29 -5.88
C TYR A 140 1.88 4.83 -5.59
N GLU A 141 1.80 5.95 -4.86
CA GLU A 141 0.55 6.56 -4.44
C GLU A 141 -0.43 6.80 -5.60
N ASN A 142 0.08 7.29 -6.73
CA ASN A 142 -0.72 7.51 -7.94
C ASN A 142 -1.30 6.23 -8.58
N GLN A 143 -0.82 5.04 -8.18
CA GLN A 143 -1.31 3.74 -8.66
C GLN A 143 -2.36 3.12 -7.73
N VAL A 144 -2.44 3.59 -6.48
CA VAL A 144 -3.31 2.99 -5.46
C VAL A 144 -4.78 3.20 -5.80
N SER A 145 -5.19 4.37 -6.26
CA SER A 145 -6.59 4.62 -6.66
C SER A 145 -7.04 3.71 -7.80
N ASP A 146 -6.17 3.42 -8.78
CA ASP A 146 -6.45 2.48 -9.86
C ASP A 146 -6.51 1.03 -9.35
N TRP A 147 -5.65 0.70 -8.39
CA TRP A 147 -5.68 -0.59 -7.73
C TRP A 147 -7.00 -0.82 -6.97
N ILE A 148 -7.47 0.18 -6.21
CA ILE A 148 -8.75 0.13 -5.49
C ILE A 148 -9.90 -0.17 -6.47
N ARG A 149 -9.97 0.58 -7.58
CA ARG A 149 -11.00 0.39 -8.60
C ARG A 149 -10.98 -1.03 -9.18
N THR A 150 -9.79 -1.50 -9.56
CA THR A 150 -9.63 -2.84 -10.15
C THR A 150 -9.93 -3.97 -9.15
N ASN A 151 -9.62 -3.77 -7.86
CA ASN A 151 -9.94 -4.73 -6.80
C ASN A 151 -11.46 -4.86 -6.63
N LEU A 152 -12.17 -3.74 -6.55
CA LEU A 152 -13.62 -3.68 -6.39
C LEU A 152 -14.37 -4.22 -7.61
N GLN A 153 -13.95 -3.85 -8.83
CA GLN A 153 -14.54 -4.38 -10.07
C GLN A 153 -14.49 -5.89 -10.13
N GLY A 154 -13.39 -6.51 -9.71
CA GLY A 154 -13.25 -7.97 -9.62
C GLY A 154 -14.20 -8.62 -8.62
N LYS A 155 -14.86 -7.84 -7.77
CA LYS A 155 -15.83 -8.26 -6.74
C LYS A 155 -17.25 -7.75 -7.01
N GLY A 156 -17.49 -7.15 -8.19
CA GLY A 156 -18.79 -6.66 -8.61
C GLY A 156 -19.18 -5.25 -8.08
N TYR A 157 -18.25 -4.53 -7.45
CA TYR A 157 -18.47 -3.17 -6.95
C TYR A 157 -17.76 -2.13 -7.81
N SER A 158 -18.25 -0.89 -7.78
CA SER A 158 -17.55 0.28 -8.32
C SER A 158 -17.23 1.28 -7.21
N ILE A 159 -16.38 2.26 -7.50
CA ILE A 159 -16.05 3.34 -6.57
C ILE A 159 -15.88 4.63 -7.35
N SER A 160 -16.42 5.72 -6.85
CA SER A 160 -16.23 7.03 -7.45
C SER A 160 -14.77 7.47 -7.35
N HIS A 161 -14.32 8.29 -8.29
CA HIS A 161 -12.92 8.74 -8.32
C HIS A 161 -12.53 9.49 -7.03
N LYS A 162 -13.42 10.36 -6.54
CA LYS A 162 -13.23 11.12 -5.29
C LYS A 162 -13.11 10.19 -4.08
N ALA A 163 -13.91 9.13 -4.01
CA ALA A 163 -13.86 8.15 -2.92
C ALA A 163 -12.56 7.34 -2.93
N ALA A 164 -12.08 6.91 -4.11
CA ALA A 164 -10.82 6.19 -4.23
C ALA A 164 -9.62 7.04 -3.80
N ILE A 165 -9.63 8.34 -4.13
CA ILE A 165 -8.60 9.30 -3.69
C ILE A 165 -8.65 9.49 -2.18
N LEU A 166 -9.84 9.70 -1.62
CA LEU A 166 -10.02 9.89 -0.18
C LEU A 166 -9.47 8.70 0.62
N LEU A 167 -9.73 7.47 0.18
CA LEU A 167 -9.14 6.28 0.78
C LEU A 167 -7.61 6.25 0.65
N THR A 168 -7.08 6.60 -0.52
CA THR A 168 -5.64 6.60 -0.77
C THR A 168 -4.93 7.61 0.13
N GLU A 169 -5.45 8.82 0.28
CA GLU A 169 -4.86 9.86 1.13
C GLU A 169 -4.88 9.49 2.62
N TYR A 170 -5.99 8.90 3.07
CA TYR A 170 -6.13 8.56 4.49
C TYR A 170 -5.38 7.28 4.89
N LEU A 171 -5.38 6.26 4.02
CA LEU A 171 -4.78 4.96 4.30
C LEU A 171 -3.36 4.82 3.73
N GLY A 172 -2.93 5.75 2.88
CA GLY A 172 -1.64 5.71 2.20
C GLY A 172 -1.55 4.60 1.16
N THR A 173 -0.38 3.96 1.09
CA THR A 173 -0.09 2.89 0.12
C THR A 173 -0.16 1.48 0.72
N ASP A 174 -0.68 1.33 1.93
CA ASP A 174 -0.85 0.02 2.59
C ASP A 174 -2.06 -0.70 2.01
N LEU A 175 -1.80 -1.59 1.05
CA LEU A 175 -2.86 -2.34 0.35
C LEU A 175 -3.64 -3.28 1.27
N SER A 176 -3.01 -3.81 2.31
CA SER A 176 -3.69 -4.68 3.28
C SER A 176 -4.72 -3.91 4.09
N ARG A 177 -4.32 -2.73 4.59
CA ARG A 177 -5.22 -1.83 5.31
C ARG A 177 -6.36 -1.34 4.42
N ILE A 178 -6.05 -0.93 3.19
CA ILE A 178 -7.07 -0.49 2.22
C ILE A 178 -8.04 -1.63 1.93
N ASN A 179 -7.54 -2.84 1.66
CA ASN A 179 -8.40 -3.99 1.38
C ASN A 179 -9.33 -4.30 2.56
N ASN A 180 -8.85 -4.22 3.79
CA ASN A 180 -9.68 -4.45 4.98
C ASN A 180 -10.84 -3.43 5.06
N GLU A 181 -10.59 -2.16 4.78
CA GLU A 181 -11.64 -1.15 4.74
C GLU A 181 -12.63 -1.39 3.57
N LEU A 182 -12.13 -1.79 2.41
CA LEU A 182 -12.99 -2.16 1.28
C LEU A 182 -13.87 -3.38 1.58
N GLU A 183 -13.34 -4.39 2.29
CA GLU A 183 -14.16 -5.55 2.71
C GLU A 183 -15.26 -5.14 3.70
N LYS A 184 -14.99 -4.25 4.66
CA LYS A 184 -16.01 -3.70 5.55
C LYS A 184 -17.13 -3.00 4.78
N LEU A 185 -16.77 -2.14 3.81
CA LEU A 185 -17.77 -1.47 2.97
C LEU A 185 -18.63 -2.47 2.21
N ARG A 186 -18.04 -3.54 1.68
CA ARG A 186 -18.77 -4.59 0.97
C ARG A 186 -19.74 -5.39 1.84
N LEU A 187 -19.47 -5.49 3.15
CA LEU A 187 -20.38 -6.17 4.09
C LEU A 187 -21.64 -5.34 4.39
N VAL A 188 -21.57 -4.01 4.27
CA VAL A 188 -22.66 -3.11 4.66
C VAL A 188 -23.36 -2.48 3.48
N LEU A 189 -22.74 -2.43 2.30
CA LEU A 189 -23.32 -1.83 1.10
C LEU A 189 -24.01 -2.88 0.22
N PRO A 190 -25.08 -2.52 -0.50
CA PRO A 190 -25.73 -3.40 -1.45
C PRO A 190 -24.76 -3.89 -2.54
N GLU A 191 -24.95 -5.13 -3.00
CA GLU A 191 -24.16 -5.65 -4.12
C GLU A 191 -24.28 -4.76 -5.37
N LYS A 192 -23.16 -4.67 -6.12
CA LYS A 192 -23.09 -3.88 -7.37
C LYS A 192 -23.29 -2.38 -7.20
N SER A 193 -23.22 -1.87 -5.98
CA SER A 193 -23.31 -0.42 -5.73
C SER A 193 -22.01 0.31 -6.09
N GLU A 194 -22.14 1.63 -6.29
CA GLU A 194 -20.99 2.52 -6.38
C GLU A 194 -20.66 3.09 -4.99
N ILE A 195 -19.44 2.86 -4.52
CA ILE A 195 -18.93 3.41 -3.26
C ILE A 195 -18.67 4.91 -3.43
N THR A 196 -19.32 5.72 -2.61
CA THR A 196 -19.24 7.19 -2.63
C THR A 196 -18.44 7.73 -1.44
N PRO A 197 -18.02 9.02 -1.45
CA PRO A 197 -17.40 9.65 -0.28
C PRO A 197 -18.31 9.64 0.97
N THR A 198 -19.61 9.65 0.78
CA THR A 198 -20.58 9.57 1.90
C THR A 198 -20.53 8.20 2.57
N ASP A 199 -20.41 7.12 1.80
CA ASP A 199 -20.29 5.77 2.34
C ASP A 199 -18.97 5.62 3.15
N ILE A 200 -17.88 6.23 2.67
CA ILE A 200 -16.59 6.26 3.39
C ILE A 200 -16.74 7.03 4.72
N GLU A 201 -17.41 8.20 4.70
CA GLU A 201 -17.64 8.97 5.92
C GLU A 201 -18.49 8.19 6.92
N THR A 202 -19.56 7.57 6.46
CA THR A 202 -20.53 6.85 7.32
C THR A 202 -19.91 5.58 7.93
N HIS A 203 -19.15 4.80 7.15
CA HIS A 203 -18.75 3.45 7.56
C HIS A 203 -17.26 3.33 7.94
N ILE A 204 -16.42 4.28 7.54
CA ILE A 204 -14.99 4.30 7.87
C ILE A 204 -14.64 5.46 8.81
N GLY A 205 -15.48 6.51 8.83
CA GLY A 205 -15.30 7.68 9.70
C GLY A 205 -14.36 8.74 9.13
N ILE A 206 -14.03 8.67 7.83
CA ILE A 206 -13.21 9.69 7.16
C ILE A 206 -14.12 10.80 6.65
N SER A 207 -13.99 12.01 7.18
CA SER A 207 -14.80 13.13 6.74
C SER A 207 -14.61 13.44 5.25
N LYS A 208 -15.70 13.52 4.52
CA LYS A 208 -15.69 13.86 3.08
C LYS A 208 -15.40 15.34 2.82
N ASP A 209 -15.62 16.20 3.82
CA ASP A 209 -15.50 17.65 3.70
C ASP A 209 -14.31 18.23 4.46
N TYR A 210 -13.87 17.56 5.55
CA TYR A 210 -12.76 17.98 6.41
C TYR A 210 -11.64 16.94 6.43
N ASN A 211 -10.85 16.94 5.36
CA ASN A 211 -9.70 16.06 5.17
C ASN A 211 -8.54 16.82 4.50
N ASN A 212 -7.38 16.21 4.42
CA ASN A 212 -6.19 16.85 3.85
C ASN A 212 -6.34 17.18 2.35
N PHE A 213 -7.12 16.39 1.61
CA PHE A 213 -7.41 16.68 0.20
C PHE A 213 -8.19 17.99 0.05
N GLU A 214 -9.25 18.15 0.82
CA GLU A 214 -10.07 19.38 0.81
C GLU A 214 -9.31 20.59 1.36
N LEU A 215 -8.39 20.37 2.35
CA LEU A 215 -7.51 21.43 2.83
C LEU A 215 -6.53 21.90 1.75
N LYS A 216 -5.83 20.95 1.10
CA LYS A 216 -4.92 21.23 -0.02
C LYS A 216 -5.61 22.01 -1.13
N LYS A 217 -6.81 21.55 -1.52
CA LYS A 217 -7.63 22.20 -2.54
C LYS A 217 -8.03 23.63 -2.12
N ALA A 218 -8.55 23.78 -0.91
CA ALA A 218 -8.95 25.10 -0.38
C ALA A 218 -7.77 26.08 -0.33
N ILE A 219 -6.59 25.62 0.08
CA ILE A 219 -5.36 26.43 0.06
C ILE A 219 -4.99 26.77 -1.38
N GLY A 220 -4.93 25.81 -2.30
CA GLY A 220 -4.60 26.03 -3.71
C GLY A 220 -5.51 27.06 -4.40
N GLU A 221 -6.79 27.04 -4.07
CA GLU A 221 -7.79 27.99 -4.54
C GLU A 221 -7.80 29.34 -3.76
N ARG A 222 -6.98 29.48 -2.71
CA ARG A 222 -7.00 30.60 -1.74
C ARG A 222 -8.36 30.80 -1.08
N ASN A 223 -9.11 29.72 -0.89
CA ASN A 223 -10.36 29.75 -0.14
C ASN A 223 -10.07 29.73 1.37
N VAL A 224 -9.77 30.91 1.90
CA VAL A 224 -9.38 31.13 3.31
C VAL A 224 -10.44 30.60 4.27
N VAL A 225 -11.71 30.86 3.99
CA VAL A 225 -12.82 30.45 4.84
C VAL A 225 -12.90 28.93 4.97
N LYS A 226 -12.83 28.22 3.86
CA LYS A 226 -12.86 26.76 3.85
C LYS A 226 -11.61 26.18 4.54
N ALA A 227 -10.42 26.68 4.21
CA ALA A 227 -9.18 26.24 4.82
C ALA A 227 -9.19 26.42 6.35
N THR A 228 -9.68 27.57 6.84
CA THR A 228 -9.83 27.84 8.28
C THR A 228 -10.80 26.86 8.97
N ARG A 229 -11.94 26.56 8.33
CA ARG A 229 -12.90 25.59 8.88
C ARG A 229 -12.28 24.20 9.01
N ILE A 230 -11.53 23.75 8.00
CA ILE A 230 -10.85 22.44 8.01
C ILE A 230 -9.78 22.40 9.10
N ILE A 231 -8.96 23.44 9.24
CA ILE A 231 -7.93 23.52 10.29
C ILE A 231 -8.54 23.54 11.68
N ASN A 232 -9.65 24.25 11.89
CA ASN A 232 -10.36 24.20 13.17
C ASN A 232 -10.89 22.80 13.48
N TYR A 233 -11.42 22.09 12.49
CA TYR A 233 -11.83 20.68 12.65
C TYR A 233 -10.64 19.79 13.03
N PHE A 234 -9.47 19.94 12.36
CA PHE A 234 -8.26 19.19 12.70
C PHE A 234 -7.78 19.47 14.11
N SER A 235 -7.83 20.73 14.53
CA SER A 235 -7.45 21.15 15.89
C SER A 235 -8.31 20.50 16.97
N GLN A 236 -9.58 20.24 16.68
CA GLN A 236 -10.53 19.59 17.57
C GLN A 236 -10.43 18.05 17.51
N ASN A 237 -9.91 17.50 16.42
CA ASN A 237 -9.81 16.05 16.17
C ASN A 237 -8.35 15.65 15.82
N PRO A 238 -7.36 15.88 16.71
CA PRO A 238 -5.93 15.70 16.38
C PRO A 238 -5.52 14.24 16.23
N LYS A 239 -6.26 13.29 16.82
CA LYS A 239 -5.99 11.84 16.67
C LYS A 239 -6.27 11.36 15.25
N ASP A 240 -7.34 11.85 14.64
CA ASP A 240 -7.76 11.47 13.29
C ASP A 240 -7.04 12.29 12.21
N ASN A 241 -6.50 13.46 12.59
CA ASN A 241 -5.79 14.39 11.70
C ASN A 241 -4.41 14.75 12.28
N PRO A 242 -3.43 13.84 12.25
CA PRO A 242 -2.11 14.06 12.81
C PRO A 242 -1.39 15.23 12.14
N PHE A 243 -0.92 16.19 12.93
CA PHE A 243 -0.25 17.41 12.47
C PHE A 243 0.89 17.13 11.48
N LEU A 244 1.79 16.19 11.83
CA LEU A 244 2.96 15.89 10.99
C LEU A 244 2.55 15.31 9.63
N LEU A 245 1.45 14.56 9.57
CA LEU A 245 0.91 14.08 8.30
C LEU A 245 0.41 15.23 7.43
N THR A 246 -0.35 16.16 8.00
CA THR A 246 -0.83 17.36 7.31
C THR A 246 0.33 18.20 6.77
N ILE A 247 1.37 18.43 7.58
CA ILE A 247 2.57 19.17 7.15
C ILE A 247 3.28 18.45 6.01
N ALA A 248 3.45 17.12 6.08
CA ALA A 248 4.10 16.34 5.03
C ALA A 248 3.33 16.42 3.70
N LEU A 249 2.00 16.31 3.74
CA LEU A 249 1.15 16.42 2.55
C LEU A 249 1.18 17.82 1.92
N LEU A 250 1.12 18.87 2.73
CA LEU A 250 1.24 20.24 2.25
C LEU A 250 2.65 20.51 1.68
N ASN A 251 3.70 19.99 2.31
CA ASN A 251 5.07 20.12 1.78
C ASN A 251 5.21 19.42 0.43
N THR A 252 4.64 18.22 0.28
CA THR A 252 4.62 17.52 -1.01
C THR A 252 3.91 18.36 -2.07
N PHE A 253 2.72 18.89 -1.76
CA PHE A 253 1.96 19.73 -2.69
C PHE A 253 2.72 20.98 -3.14
N PHE A 254 3.30 21.75 -2.21
CA PHE A 254 4.04 22.95 -2.56
C PHE A 254 5.37 22.66 -3.26
N THR A 255 6.02 21.55 -2.95
CA THR A 255 7.22 21.09 -3.69
C THR A 255 6.85 20.70 -5.13
N GLN A 256 5.74 20.00 -5.33
CA GLN A 256 5.21 19.71 -6.67
C GLN A 256 4.78 20.98 -7.40
N LEU A 257 4.21 21.96 -6.71
CA LEU A 257 3.87 23.26 -7.29
C LEU A 257 5.12 24.05 -7.72
N LEU A 258 6.21 23.95 -6.96
CA LEU A 258 7.50 24.51 -7.34
C LEU A 258 8.05 23.83 -8.61
N GLN A 259 7.96 22.50 -8.68
CA GLN A 259 8.30 21.74 -9.90
C GLN A 259 7.42 22.15 -11.08
N TYR A 260 6.11 22.32 -10.87
CA TYR A 260 5.18 22.81 -11.90
C TYR A 260 5.64 24.11 -12.53
N HIS A 261 6.08 25.09 -11.73
CA HIS A 261 6.60 26.36 -12.22
C HIS A 261 7.88 26.22 -13.05
N GLY A 262 8.66 25.17 -12.85
CA GLY A 262 9.87 24.88 -13.60
C GLY A 262 9.65 24.11 -14.90
N LEU A 263 8.42 23.66 -15.19
CA LEU A 263 8.13 22.92 -16.42
C LEU A 263 8.08 23.86 -17.62
N THR A 264 8.55 23.38 -18.75
CA THR A 264 8.42 24.06 -20.05
C THR A 264 7.13 23.66 -20.76
N ASP A 265 6.68 22.41 -20.56
CA ASP A 265 5.43 21.88 -21.12
C ASP A 265 4.39 21.68 -20.02
N HIS A 266 3.32 22.47 -20.07
CA HIS A 266 2.19 22.42 -19.14
C HIS A 266 1.00 21.60 -19.66
N SER A 267 1.20 20.77 -20.69
CA SER A 267 0.16 19.82 -21.12
C SER A 267 -0.22 18.86 -20.00
N PRO A 268 -1.50 18.47 -19.87
CA PRO A 268 -1.94 17.60 -18.77
C PRO A 268 -1.12 16.31 -18.63
N LYS A 269 -0.70 15.72 -19.74
CA LYS A 269 0.09 14.50 -19.76
C LYS A 269 1.51 14.72 -19.23
N SER A 270 2.15 15.81 -19.67
CA SER A 270 3.51 16.17 -19.23
C SER A 270 3.52 16.50 -17.75
N VAL A 271 2.60 17.35 -17.28
CA VAL A 271 2.45 17.73 -15.87
C VAL A 271 2.20 16.49 -14.99
N ALA A 272 1.23 15.63 -15.36
CA ALA A 272 0.92 14.44 -14.60
C ALA A 272 2.14 13.50 -14.43
N SER A 273 2.91 13.34 -15.52
CA SER A 273 4.14 12.54 -15.52
C SER A 273 5.24 13.16 -14.67
N ALA A 274 5.52 14.45 -14.85
CA ALA A 274 6.59 15.15 -14.16
C ALA A 274 6.34 15.23 -12.64
N LEU A 275 5.11 15.56 -12.24
CA LEU A 275 4.73 15.69 -10.83
C LEU A 275 4.37 14.33 -10.19
N ARG A 276 4.27 13.25 -10.99
CA ARG A 276 3.85 11.90 -10.55
C ARG A 276 2.47 11.91 -9.89
N VAL A 277 1.55 12.69 -10.46
CA VAL A 277 0.16 12.80 -9.97
C VAL A 277 -0.82 12.24 -11.00
N SER A 278 -2.04 11.91 -10.55
CA SER A 278 -3.12 11.56 -11.50
C SER A 278 -3.44 12.76 -12.40
N PRO A 279 -3.72 12.56 -13.70
CA PRO A 279 -4.16 13.61 -14.61
C PRO A 279 -5.35 14.43 -14.09
N TYR A 280 -6.17 13.83 -13.25
CA TYR A 280 -7.31 14.47 -12.59
C TYR A 280 -6.90 15.71 -11.76
N PHE A 281 -5.71 15.68 -11.13
CA PHE A 281 -5.25 16.77 -10.27
C PHE A 281 -4.53 17.90 -11.00
N VAL A 282 -4.25 17.75 -12.29
CA VAL A 282 -3.49 18.77 -13.04
C VAL A 282 -4.17 20.14 -13.00
N GLY A 283 -5.52 20.19 -13.07
CA GLY A 283 -6.29 21.41 -12.94
C GLY A 283 -6.12 22.13 -11.60
N GLU A 284 -5.92 21.37 -10.51
CA GLU A 284 -5.65 21.96 -9.18
C GLU A 284 -4.28 22.66 -9.14
N PHE A 285 -3.24 22.03 -9.74
CA PHE A 285 -1.92 22.67 -9.87
C PHE A 285 -1.94 23.90 -10.76
N GLN A 286 -2.71 23.89 -11.85
CA GLN A 286 -2.90 25.05 -12.71
C GLN A 286 -3.54 26.21 -11.95
N THR A 287 -4.56 25.94 -11.14
CA THR A 287 -5.22 26.93 -10.30
C THR A 287 -4.29 27.46 -9.21
N ALA A 288 -3.60 26.56 -8.52
CA ALA A 288 -2.67 26.92 -7.47
C ALA A 288 -1.48 27.74 -8.01
N ALA A 289 -0.96 27.41 -9.19
CA ALA A 289 0.15 28.15 -9.80
C ALA A 289 -0.20 29.63 -10.13
N LYS A 290 -1.47 29.88 -10.51
CA LYS A 290 -1.97 31.24 -10.70
C LYS A 290 -2.02 32.04 -9.40
N ASN A 291 -2.36 31.38 -8.30
CA ASN A 291 -2.52 31.99 -6.98
C ASN A 291 -1.22 32.14 -6.20
N TYR A 292 -0.21 31.31 -6.52
CA TYR A 292 1.08 31.26 -5.80
C TYR A 292 2.25 31.33 -6.79
N PRO A 293 2.78 32.52 -7.07
CA PRO A 293 3.99 32.68 -7.88
C PRO A 293 5.17 31.93 -7.25
N MET A 294 6.14 31.49 -8.07
CA MET A 294 7.29 30.68 -7.67
C MET A 294 8.03 31.19 -6.43
N LYS A 295 8.26 32.51 -6.33
CA LYS A 295 8.91 33.13 -5.18
C LYS A 295 8.10 32.91 -3.88
N LYS A 296 6.75 33.03 -3.94
CA LYS A 296 5.88 32.78 -2.79
C LYS A 296 5.91 31.32 -2.38
N VAL A 297 5.86 30.41 -3.37
CA VAL A 297 5.95 28.94 -3.11
C VAL A 297 7.24 28.58 -2.39
N SER A 298 8.38 29.14 -2.81
CA SER A 298 9.67 28.92 -2.14
C SER A 298 9.65 29.36 -0.67
N GLY A 299 9.03 30.52 -0.36
CA GLY A 299 8.83 30.98 1.02
C GLY A 299 7.93 30.03 1.84
N ILE A 300 6.85 29.53 1.23
CA ILE A 300 5.93 28.58 1.88
C ILE A 300 6.64 27.27 2.24
N VAL A 301 7.48 26.73 1.35
CA VAL A 301 8.27 25.53 1.63
C VAL A 301 9.18 25.73 2.84
N SER A 302 9.78 26.92 2.98
CA SER A 302 10.60 27.28 4.15
C SER A 302 9.76 27.32 5.44
N HIS A 303 8.55 27.88 5.38
CA HIS A 303 7.63 27.88 6.53
C HIS A 303 7.16 26.49 6.91
N LEU A 304 6.88 25.62 5.93
CA LEU A 304 6.51 24.22 6.18
C LEU A 304 7.63 23.46 6.89
N ARG A 305 8.90 23.68 6.50
CA ARG A 305 10.06 23.13 7.20
C ARG A 305 10.15 23.63 8.66
N GLU A 306 9.91 24.93 8.88
CA GLU A 306 9.87 25.49 10.25
C GLU A 306 8.78 24.81 11.09
N MET A 307 7.58 24.63 10.53
CA MET A 307 6.47 23.98 11.22
C MET A 307 6.72 22.50 11.49
N ASP A 308 7.37 21.77 10.59
CA ASP A 308 7.79 20.38 10.82
C ASP A 308 8.74 20.26 12.03
N LEU A 309 9.72 21.17 12.13
CA LEU A 309 10.64 21.23 13.27
C LEU A 309 9.91 21.56 14.58
N LYS A 310 9.02 22.56 14.56
CA LYS A 310 8.20 22.93 15.72
C LYS A 310 7.30 21.78 16.17
N GLY A 311 6.67 21.08 15.21
CA GLY A 311 5.84 19.91 15.50
C GLY A 311 6.59 18.72 16.10
N LYS A 312 7.90 18.64 15.91
CA LYS A 312 8.82 17.68 16.52
C LYS A 312 9.44 18.17 17.84
N GLY A 313 9.02 19.33 18.33
CA GLY A 313 9.48 19.91 19.61
C GLY A 313 10.74 20.79 19.50
N VAL A 314 11.25 21.09 18.29
CA VAL A 314 12.41 21.94 18.12
C VAL A 314 11.97 23.40 18.09
N GLY A 315 12.33 24.20 19.11
CA GLY A 315 12.01 25.61 19.18
C GLY A 315 10.53 25.93 19.40
N ALA A 316 9.71 24.97 19.76
CA ALA A 316 8.30 25.14 20.08
C ALA A 316 8.12 25.22 21.60
N ASN A 317 7.89 26.41 22.11
CA ASN A 317 7.46 26.60 23.50
C ASN A 317 5.93 26.50 23.54
N ALA A 318 5.39 25.40 24.02
CA ALA A 318 4.00 25.22 24.48
C ALA A 318 2.84 25.49 23.51
N LEU A 319 3.08 25.63 22.18
CA LEU A 319 2.00 25.78 21.22
C LEU A 319 1.32 24.43 20.91
N SER A 320 -0.01 24.43 20.88
CA SER A 320 -0.74 23.25 20.44
C SER A 320 -0.53 23.00 18.93
N GLN A 321 -0.65 21.74 18.50
CA GLN A 321 -0.60 21.40 17.06
C GLN A 321 -1.65 22.15 16.24
N GLY A 322 -2.81 22.42 16.82
CA GLY A 322 -3.86 23.24 16.22
C GLY A 322 -3.44 24.69 16.01
N ASP A 323 -2.74 25.27 16.96
CA ASP A 323 -2.24 26.67 16.84
C ASP A 323 -1.13 26.76 15.80
N LEU A 324 -0.25 25.76 15.72
CA LEU A 324 0.75 25.67 14.66
C LEU A 324 0.14 25.60 13.26
N LEU A 325 -0.98 24.84 13.08
CA LEU A 325 -1.71 24.82 11.80
C LEU A 325 -2.33 26.17 11.44
N LYS A 326 -2.87 26.90 12.44
CA LYS A 326 -3.43 28.24 12.23
C LYS A 326 -2.33 29.23 11.86
N GLU A 327 -1.18 29.22 12.57
CA GLU A 327 0.00 30.03 12.26
C GLU A 327 0.47 29.76 10.83
N LEU A 328 0.57 28.47 10.45
CA LEU A 328 0.96 28.09 9.10
C LEU A 328 0.01 28.63 8.04
N LEU A 329 -1.32 28.53 8.25
CA LEU A 329 -2.31 29.02 7.31
C LEU A 329 -2.10 30.51 7.03
N VAL A 330 -1.89 31.33 8.07
CA VAL A 330 -1.63 32.76 7.93
C VAL A 330 -0.35 33.05 7.13
N LYS A 331 0.69 32.22 7.29
CA LYS A 331 1.94 32.34 6.53
C LYS A 331 1.81 31.92 5.06
N ILE A 332 0.87 31.02 4.74
CA ILE A 332 0.64 30.52 3.36
C ILE A 332 -0.20 31.52 2.55
N ILE A 333 -1.27 32.02 3.11
CA ILE A 333 -2.26 32.86 2.42
C ILE A 333 -1.82 34.33 2.36
#